data_ba0ced3b67ca9b0910e3edbd05bc8399
#
_entry.id   ba0ced3b67ca9b0910e3edbd05bc8399
#
_cell.length_a   1.000
_cell.length_b   1.000
_cell.length_c   1.000
_cell.angle_alpha   90.00
_cell.angle_beta   90.00
_cell.angle_gamma   90.00
#
_symmetry.space_group_name_H-M   'P 1'
#
loop_
_entity.id
_entity.type
_entity.pdbx_description
1 polymer ?
#
loop_
_entity_poly.entity_id
_entity_poly.type
_entity_poly.pdbx_seq_one_letter_code
_entity_poly.pdbx_strand_id
1 'polypeptide(L)'
;MNTYTYEEISIGHKESFRVIVTEADRDKFRDITGDINPLHNDIEYAKSMGHERCVAFGMLTASYLSTLAGVYLPGRNSLIQKTEVNFRKPVYVGDELTITGEVTDKSDTFNVITVKVEIINQDNVKVCKGKMEIAVRKEG
;
A
#
# COMPACT_ATOMS: atom_id res chain seq x y z
N MET A 1 -3.98 16.39 1.78
CA MET A 1 -4.45 15.33 2.70
C MET A 1 -5.94 15.47 2.89
N ASN A 2 -6.69 14.41 2.62
CA ASN A 2 -8.13 14.40 2.78
C ASN A 2 -8.52 14.38 4.26
N THR A 3 -9.75 14.83 4.56
CA THR A 3 -10.24 14.98 5.93
C THR A 3 -11.69 14.49 6.05
N TYR A 4 -11.99 13.36 5.39
CA TYR A 4 -13.35 12.82 5.40
C TYR A 4 -13.78 12.41 6.80
N THR A 5 -14.99 12.80 7.17
CA THR A 5 -15.70 12.23 8.33
C THR A 5 -16.31 10.90 7.95
N TYR A 6 -16.66 10.09 8.94
CA TYR A 6 -17.32 8.81 8.70
C TYR A 6 -18.61 8.98 7.87
N GLU A 7 -19.40 10.00 8.18
CA GLU A 7 -20.68 10.29 7.52
C GLU A 7 -20.52 10.70 6.06
N GLU A 8 -19.40 11.33 5.71
CA GLU A 8 -19.11 11.76 4.33
C GLU A 8 -18.68 10.61 3.42
N ILE A 9 -18.30 9.47 4.01
CA ILE A 9 -17.80 8.32 3.25
C ILE A 9 -18.96 7.41 2.88
N SER A 10 -19.06 7.08 1.59
CA SER A 10 -20.08 6.16 1.07
C SER A 10 -19.43 4.85 0.61
N ILE A 11 -20.20 3.76 0.65
CA ILE A 11 -19.79 2.52 -0.02
C ILE A 11 -19.60 2.82 -1.51
N GLY A 12 -18.48 2.35 -2.08
CA GLY A 12 -18.08 2.66 -3.44
C GLY A 12 -17.13 3.85 -3.58
N HIS A 13 -16.91 4.63 -2.52
CA HIS A 13 -15.93 5.71 -2.52
C HIS A 13 -14.54 5.16 -2.84
N LYS A 14 -13.91 5.72 -3.86
CA LYS A 14 -12.56 5.33 -4.32
C LYS A 14 -11.58 6.47 -4.19
N GLU A 15 -10.37 6.13 -3.80
CA GLU A 15 -9.20 7.00 -3.85
C GLU A 15 -8.01 6.24 -4.45
N SER A 16 -7.13 6.96 -5.12
CA SER A 16 -5.98 6.37 -5.80
C SER A 16 -4.81 7.35 -5.82
N PHE A 17 -3.60 6.81 -5.79
CA PHE A 17 -2.39 7.60 -6.01
C PHE A 17 -1.31 6.73 -6.67
N ARG A 18 -0.28 7.39 -7.20
CA ARG A 18 0.85 6.74 -7.87
C ARG A 18 2.14 6.98 -7.12
N VAL A 19 3.05 6.01 -7.20
CA VAL A 19 4.39 6.10 -6.63
C VAL A 19 5.36 5.32 -7.51
N ILE A 20 6.59 5.81 -7.62
CA ILE A 20 7.69 5.07 -8.24
C ILE A 20 8.53 4.50 -7.10
N VAL A 21 8.81 3.19 -7.17
CA VAL A 21 9.68 2.51 -6.19
C VAL A 21 11.12 2.77 -6.60
N THR A 22 11.78 3.70 -5.93
CA THR A 22 13.16 4.11 -6.27
C THR A 22 14.19 3.29 -5.50
N GLU A 23 15.45 3.33 -5.98
CA GLU A 23 16.58 2.78 -5.22
C GLU A 23 16.74 3.46 -3.87
N ALA A 24 16.51 4.77 -3.80
CA ALA A 24 16.56 5.51 -2.55
C ALA A 24 15.51 5.01 -1.54
N ASP A 25 14.30 4.71 -2.00
CA ASP A 25 13.25 4.14 -1.15
C ASP A 25 13.63 2.76 -0.63
N ARG A 26 14.18 1.91 -1.50
CA ARG A 26 14.72 0.61 -1.11
C ARG A 26 15.77 0.75 -0.02
N ASP A 27 16.74 1.62 -0.20
CA ASP A 27 17.84 1.82 0.74
C ASP A 27 17.34 2.32 2.11
N LYS A 28 16.40 3.25 2.09
CA LYS A 28 15.76 3.75 3.33
C LYS A 28 14.99 2.65 4.06
N PHE A 29 14.25 1.83 3.34
CA PHE A 29 13.50 0.72 3.92
C PHE A 29 14.44 -0.32 4.53
N ARG A 30 15.51 -0.69 3.83
CA ARG A 30 16.55 -1.56 4.35
C ARG A 30 17.15 -1.00 5.64
N ASP A 31 17.45 0.29 5.66
CA ASP A 31 18.09 0.94 6.82
C ASP A 31 17.15 0.99 8.03
N ILE A 32 15.86 1.19 7.79
CA ILE A 32 14.84 1.18 8.86
C ILE A 32 14.65 -0.22 9.44
N THR A 33 14.56 -1.24 8.58
CA THR A 33 14.16 -2.60 8.99
C THR A 33 15.35 -3.50 9.32
N GLY A 34 16.54 -3.19 8.78
CA GLY A 34 17.70 -4.08 8.85
C GLY A 34 17.62 -5.29 7.91
N ASP A 35 16.68 -5.29 6.97
CA ASP A 35 16.53 -6.40 6.02
C ASP A 35 17.57 -6.29 4.90
N ILE A 36 18.64 -7.04 5.03
CA ILE A 36 19.76 -7.07 4.09
C ILE A 36 19.70 -8.24 3.11
N ASN A 37 18.53 -8.84 2.94
CA ASN A 37 18.36 -9.97 2.01
C ASN A 37 18.87 -9.58 0.60
N PRO A 38 19.75 -10.37 -0.02
CA PRO A 38 20.36 -10.01 -1.29
C PRO A 38 19.39 -9.92 -2.46
N LEU A 39 18.24 -10.59 -2.40
CA LEU A 39 17.21 -10.48 -3.45
C LEU A 39 16.79 -9.04 -3.70
N HIS A 40 16.80 -8.22 -2.67
CA HIS A 40 16.38 -6.81 -2.72
C HIS A 40 17.54 -5.85 -2.92
N ASN A 41 18.78 -6.27 -2.63
CA ASN A 41 19.93 -5.39 -2.50
C ASN A 41 21.07 -5.67 -3.48
N ASP A 42 21.11 -6.85 -4.10
CA ASP A 42 22.20 -7.29 -4.95
C ASP A 42 21.66 -7.72 -6.31
N ILE A 43 21.99 -6.92 -7.33
CA ILE A 43 21.48 -7.17 -8.70
C ILE A 43 22.01 -8.48 -9.28
N GLU A 44 23.25 -8.84 -8.99
CA GLU A 44 23.83 -10.10 -9.49
C GLU A 44 23.13 -11.31 -8.86
N TYR A 45 22.84 -11.22 -7.56
CA TYR A 45 22.05 -12.25 -6.90
C TYR A 45 20.64 -12.34 -7.48
N ALA A 46 19.96 -11.20 -7.67
CA ALA A 46 18.62 -11.17 -8.25
C ALA A 46 18.59 -11.82 -9.64
N LYS A 47 19.61 -11.52 -10.48
CA LYS A 47 19.75 -12.14 -11.80
C LYS A 47 19.98 -13.65 -11.70
N SER A 48 20.78 -14.11 -10.75
CA SER A 48 21.00 -15.54 -10.53
C SER A 48 19.72 -16.28 -10.14
N MET A 49 18.75 -15.56 -9.57
CA MET A 49 17.43 -16.10 -9.18
C MET A 49 16.37 -15.91 -10.26
N GLY A 50 16.76 -15.46 -11.46
CA GLY A 50 15.85 -15.33 -12.60
C GLY A 50 15.17 -13.97 -12.75
N HIS A 51 15.63 -12.95 -12.03
CA HIS A 51 15.08 -11.60 -12.09
C HIS A 51 16.01 -10.66 -12.85
N GLU A 52 15.47 -9.80 -13.69
CA GLU A 52 16.27 -8.80 -14.44
C GLU A 52 16.72 -7.63 -13.57
N ARG A 53 16.01 -7.34 -12.50
CA ARG A 53 16.27 -6.24 -11.56
C ARG A 53 16.13 -6.74 -10.13
N CYS A 54 16.57 -5.92 -9.17
CA CYS A 54 16.29 -6.22 -7.77
C CYS A 54 14.78 -6.23 -7.52
N VAL A 55 14.33 -7.25 -6.80
CA VAL A 55 12.93 -7.33 -6.36
C VAL A 55 12.75 -6.35 -5.21
N ALA A 56 11.75 -5.47 -5.30
CA ALA A 56 11.43 -4.55 -4.22
C ALA A 56 10.96 -5.33 -2.97
N PHE A 57 11.20 -4.76 -1.80
CA PHE A 57 10.67 -5.34 -0.57
C PHE A 57 9.14 -5.40 -0.64
N GLY A 58 8.56 -6.58 -0.44
CA GLY A 58 7.09 -6.71 -0.38
C GLY A 58 6.49 -5.82 0.68
N MET A 59 7.12 -5.72 1.85
CA MET A 59 6.64 -4.87 2.94
C MET A 59 6.80 -3.38 2.64
N LEU A 60 7.74 -2.96 1.80
CA LEU A 60 7.79 -1.58 1.29
C LEU A 60 6.56 -1.31 0.42
N THR A 61 6.25 -2.20 -0.51
CA THR A 61 5.04 -2.09 -1.33
C THR A 61 3.79 -2.02 -0.45
N ALA A 62 3.67 -2.88 0.54
CA ALA A 62 2.56 -2.86 1.50
C ALA A 62 2.51 -1.56 2.32
N SER A 63 3.65 -0.93 2.58
CA SER A 63 3.70 0.30 3.37
C SER A 63 2.97 1.48 2.72
N TYR A 64 2.78 1.46 1.41
CA TYR A 64 2.01 2.49 0.70
C TYR A 64 0.52 2.47 1.08
N LEU A 65 0.02 1.37 1.65
CA LEU A 65 -1.33 1.32 2.20
C LEU A 65 -1.50 2.24 3.41
N SER A 66 -0.43 2.51 4.14
CA SER A 66 -0.44 3.54 5.18
C SER A 66 -0.75 4.92 4.60
N THR A 67 -0.14 5.24 3.48
CA THR A 67 -0.40 6.50 2.75
C THR A 67 -1.84 6.54 2.22
N LEU A 68 -2.32 5.43 1.66
CA LEU A 68 -3.70 5.34 1.18
C LEU A 68 -4.69 5.69 2.29
N ALA A 69 -4.54 5.10 3.46
CA ALA A 69 -5.42 5.36 4.60
C ALA A 69 -5.21 6.77 5.18
N GLY A 70 -3.97 7.13 5.46
CA GLY A 70 -3.64 8.33 6.23
C GLY A 70 -3.71 9.64 5.46
N VAL A 71 -3.60 9.59 4.14
CA VAL A 71 -3.60 10.79 3.29
C VAL A 71 -4.86 10.88 2.43
N TYR A 72 -5.39 9.76 1.97
CA TYR A 72 -6.45 9.73 0.96
C TYR A 72 -7.80 9.24 1.46
N LEU A 73 -7.87 8.10 2.18
CA LEU A 73 -9.14 7.46 2.51
C LEU A 73 -9.12 6.78 3.89
N PRO A 74 -9.63 7.36 4.92
CA PRO A 74 -10.31 8.66 5.04
C PRO A 74 -9.37 9.86 5.09
N GLY A 75 -8.06 9.66 5.17
CA GLY A 75 -7.07 10.70 5.35
C GLY A 75 -6.80 10.97 6.83
N ARG A 76 -6.76 12.24 7.22
CA ARG A 76 -6.33 12.69 8.56
C ARG A 76 -6.97 11.95 9.73
N ASN A 77 -8.22 11.53 9.58
CA ASN A 77 -8.97 10.89 10.66
C ASN A 77 -8.77 9.39 10.76
N SER A 78 -7.87 8.82 9.96
CA SER A 78 -7.64 7.37 9.91
C SER A 78 -6.96 6.80 11.14
N LEU A 79 -7.36 5.58 11.49
CA LEU A 79 -6.61 4.70 12.38
C LEU A 79 -6.77 3.28 11.86
N ILE A 80 -5.71 2.74 11.27
CA ILE A 80 -5.72 1.39 10.72
C ILE A 80 -5.80 0.39 11.87
N GLN A 81 -6.78 -0.51 11.80
CA GLN A 81 -6.98 -1.57 12.80
C GLN A 81 -6.55 -2.93 12.27
N LYS A 82 -6.72 -3.17 10.97
CA LYS A 82 -6.37 -4.44 10.36
C LYS A 82 -5.96 -4.21 8.90
N THR A 83 -4.94 -4.93 8.46
CA THR A 83 -4.50 -4.94 7.08
C THR A 83 -4.22 -6.37 6.65
N GLU A 84 -4.82 -6.80 5.54
CA GLU A 84 -4.52 -8.03 4.86
C GLU A 84 -3.94 -7.69 3.49
N VAL A 85 -2.80 -8.30 3.14
CA VAL A 85 -2.15 -8.10 1.84
C VAL A 85 -1.74 -9.44 1.29
N ASN A 86 -2.13 -9.68 0.04
CA ASN A 86 -1.68 -10.83 -0.74
C ASN A 86 -0.72 -10.33 -1.81
N PHE A 87 0.50 -10.84 -1.79
CA PHE A 87 1.53 -10.53 -2.78
C PHE A 87 1.36 -11.49 -3.96
N ARG A 88 0.93 -10.98 -5.11
CA ARG A 88 0.57 -11.79 -6.29
C ARG A 88 1.70 -11.92 -7.29
N LYS A 89 2.44 -10.85 -7.51
CA LYS A 89 3.54 -10.75 -8.48
C LYS A 89 4.66 -9.92 -7.89
N PRO A 90 5.92 -10.18 -8.27
CA PRO A 90 7.04 -9.34 -7.85
C PRO A 90 6.88 -7.88 -8.29
N VAL A 91 7.28 -6.97 -7.43
CA VAL A 91 7.50 -5.57 -7.76
C VAL A 91 9.01 -5.37 -7.89
N TYR A 92 9.43 -4.63 -8.88
CA TYR A 92 10.83 -4.35 -9.12
C TYR A 92 11.17 -2.90 -8.80
N VAL A 93 12.40 -2.68 -8.37
CA VAL A 93 12.92 -1.31 -8.22
C VAL A 93 12.80 -0.61 -9.57
N GLY A 94 12.20 0.58 -9.58
CA GLY A 94 11.90 1.34 -10.79
C GLY A 94 10.44 1.21 -11.26
N ASP A 95 9.66 0.27 -10.74
CA ASP A 95 8.26 0.14 -11.12
C ASP A 95 7.45 1.35 -10.66
N GLU A 96 6.49 1.75 -11.49
CA GLU A 96 5.46 2.73 -11.15
C GLU A 96 4.21 1.99 -10.70
N LEU A 97 3.80 2.23 -9.46
CA LEU A 97 2.65 1.59 -8.84
C LEU A 97 1.48 2.55 -8.74
N THR A 98 0.29 2.03 -9.01
CA THR A 98 -0.98 2.70 -8.71
C THR A 98 -1.64 1.96 -7.56
N ILE A 99 -1.86 2.67 -6.47
CA ILE A 99 -2.48 2.16 -5.26
C ILE A 99 -3.91 2.67 -5.21
N THR A 100 -4.88 1.76 -5.18
CA THR A 100 -6.31 2.10 -5.17
C THR A 100 -7.01 1.48 -3.99
N GLY A 101 -7.87 2.26 -3.34
CA GLY A 101 -8.77 1.79 -2.29
C GLY A 101 -10.21 2.09 -2.64
N GLU A 102 -11.10 1.16 -2.33
CA GLU A 102 -12.55 1.31 -2.49
C GLU A 102 -13.26 0.87 -1.22
N VAL A 103 -14.12 1.71 -0.70
CA VAL A 103 -14.94 1.36 0.46
C VAL A 103 -15.97 0.32 0.06
N THR A 104 -15.94 -0.84 0.70
CA THR A 104 -16.86 -1.96 0.45
C THR A 104 -17.85 -2.18 1.57
N ASP A 105 -17.58 -1.69 2.76
CA ASP A 105 -18.45 -1.84 3.91
C ASP A 105 -18.21 -0.74 4.95
N LYS A 106 -19.21 -0.51 5.80
CA LYS A 106 -19.17 0.47 6.88
C LYS A 106 -19.84 -0.11 8.13
N SER A 107 -19.20 0.07 9.28
CA SER A 107 -19.77 -0.28 10.58
C SER A 107 -20.15 0.98 11.35
N ASP A 108 -21.44 1.25 11.48
CA ASP A 108 -21.94 2.43 12.20
C ASP A 108 -21.70 2.35 13.71
N THR A 109 -21.63 1.13 14.24
CA THR A 109 -21.36 0.91 15.67
C THR A 109 -19.97 1.40 16.10
N PHE A 110 -18.95 1.19 15.24
CA PHE A 110 -17.57 1.51 15.58
C PHE A 110 -16.97 2.60 14.69
N ASN A 111 -17.72 3.16 13.75
CA ASN A 111 -17.22 4.09 12.73
C ASN A 111 -15.99 3.52 12.00
N VAL A 112 -16.09 2.27 11.57
CA VAL A 112 -15.04 1.57 10.84
C VAL A 112 -15.47 1.38 9.39
N ILE A 113 -14.58 1.70 8.47
CA ILE A 113 -14.75 1.38 7.05
C ILE A 113 -13.89 0.19 6.67
N THR A 114 -14.41 -0.65 5.78
CA THR A 114 -13.63 -1.69 5.11
C THR A 114 -13.26 -1.19 3.74
N VAL A 115 -11.98 -1.22 3.42
CA VAL A 115 -11.42 -0.73 2.16
C VAL A 115 -10.76 -1.89 1.43
N LYS A 116 -11.28 -2.23 0.25
CA LYS A 116 -10.63 -3.14 -0.67
C LYS A 116 -9.45 -2.41 -1.31
N VAL A 117 -8.28 -3.02 -1.32
CA VAL A 117 -7.07 -2.42 -1.88
C VAL A 117 -6.52 -3.23 -3.04
N GLU A 118 -6.04 -2.53 -4.04
CA GLU A 118 -5.33 -3.11 -5.18
C GLU A 118 -4.11 -2.25 -5.49
N ILE A 119 -3.00 -2.92 -5.84
CA ILE A 119 -1.79 -2.26 -6.32
C ILE A 119 -1.46 -2.88 -7.68
N ILE A 120 -1.35 -2.03 -8.69
CA ILE A 120 -1.00 -2.43 -10.05
C ILE A 120 0.30 -1.74 -10.48
N ASN A 121 1.08 -2.40 -11.34
CA ASN A 121 2.27 -1.80 -11.92
C ASN A 121 1.95 -1.06 -13.24
N GLN A 122 2.97 -0.52 -13.91
CA GLN A 122 2.84 0.21 -15.16
C GLN A 122 2.28 -0.62 -16.32
N ASP A 123 2.33 -1.95 -16.23
CA ASP A 123 1.81 -2.87 -17.24
C ASP A 123 0.40 -3.37 -16.90
N ASN A 124 -0.29 -2.71 -15.96
CA ASN A 124 -1.61 -3.10 -15.45
C ASN A 124 -1.65 -4.49 -14.80
N VAL A 125 -0.51 -4.99 -14.34
CA VAL A 125 -0.45 -6.25 -13.60
C VAL A 125 -0.80 -6.00 -12.14
N LYS A 126 -1.74 -6.76 -11.60
CA LYS A 126 -2.06 -6.72 -10.17
C LYS A 126 -0.95 -7.39 -9.38
N VAL A 127 -0.17 -6.58 -8.68
CA VAL A 127 0.97 -7.06 -7.87
C VAL A 127 0.55 -7.37 -6.44
N CYS A 128 -0.42 -6.64 -5.91
CA CYS A 128 -0.98 -6.87 -4.57
C CYS A 128 -2.49 -6.71 -4.58
N LYS A 129 -3.16 -7.48 -3.73
CA LYS A 129 -4.58 -7.35 -3.40
C LYS A 129 -4.77 -7.55 -1.91
N GLY A 130 -5.76 -6.89 -1.35
CA GLY A 130 -6.08 -7.06 0.05
C GLY A 130 -7.23 -6.20 0.51
N LYS A 131 -7.30 -6.03 1.82
CA LYS A 131 -8.29 -5.15 2.45
C LYS A 131 -7.74 -4.57 3.74
N MET A 132 -8.28 -3.41 4.12
CA MET A 132 -8.02 -2.79 5.41
C MET A 132 -9.33 -2.53 6.15
N GLU A 133 -9.28 -2.63 7.47
CA GLU A 133 -10.29 -2.08 8.35
C GLU A 133 -9.72 -0.84 9.01
N ILE A 134 -10.38 0.30 8.80
CA ILE A 134 -9.88 1.61 9.20
C ILE A 134 -10.94 2.30 10.02
N ALA A 135 -10.62 2.63 11.28
CA ALA A 135 -11.48 3.47 12.09
C ALA A 135 -11.36 4.93 11.61
N VAL A 136 -12.50 5.59 11.50
CA VAL A 136 -12.58 7.01 11.18
C VAL A 136 -12.86 7.75 12.48
N ARG A 137 -11.80 8.36 13.03
CA ARG A 137 -11.88 9.05 14.32
C ARG A 137 -12.71 10.31 14.18
N LYS A 138 -13.46 10.62 15.23
CA LYS A 138 -14.13 11.92 15.33
C LYS A 138 -13.08 12.98 15.65
N GLU A 139 -13.22 14.15 15.03
CA GLU A 139 -12.46 15.32 15.44
C GLU A 139 -12.97 15.74 16.82
N GLY A 140 -12.04 15.74 17.76
CA GLY A 140 -12.33 16.17 19.12
C GLY A 140 -12.28 17.68 19.28
#